data_aee00493c1e68f5a8598db0da8569fde
#
_entry.id   aee00493c1e68f5a8598db0da8569fde
#
_cell.length_a   1.000
_cell.length_b   1.000
_cell.length_c   1.000
_cell.angle_alpha   90.00
_cell.angle_beta   90.00
_cell.angle_gamma   90.00
#
_symmetry.space_group_name_H-M   'P 1'
#
loop_
_entity.id
_entity.type
_entity.pdbx_description
1 polymer ?
#
loop_
_entity_poly.entity_id
_entity_poly.type
_entity_poly.pdbx_seq_one_letter_code
_entity_poly.pdbx_strand_id
1 'polypeptide(L)'
;MSQSGENVSPHERTFPVERVQIGARMEKNMVKVLKALAEYFDISLGDLLEGIVLHAFAQKHPFGEETLKRIAQLKEVYGMGYDASASHRFIEQATTEERG
;
A
#
# COMPACT_ATOMS: atom_id res chain seq x y z
N MET A 1 30.36 25.70 -5.13
CA MET A 1 29.09 25.09 -5.40
C MET A 1 29.00 23.72 -4.77
N SER A 2 27.89 23.46 -4.34
CA SER A 2 27.70 22.20 -3.65
C SER A 2 27.61 21.04 -4.62
N GLN A 3 28.32 19.99 -4.31
CA GLN A 3 28.26 18.78 -5.08
C GLN A 3 27.43 17.70 -4.41
N SER A 4 26.92 18.00 -3.21
CA SER A 4 26.24 16.95 -2.45
C SER A 4 25.04 16.42 -3.20
N GLY A 5 24.25 17.29 -3.84
CA GLY A 5 23.11 16.84 -4.59
C GLY A 5 23.49 15.96 -5.75
N GLU A 6 24.62 16.23 -6.35
CA GLU A 6 25.07 15.44 -7.49
C GLU A 6 25.62 14.10 -7.07
N ASN A 7 26.12 14.00 -5.85
CA ASN A 7 26.72 12.79 -5.34
C ASN A 7 25.73 11.88 -4.62
N VAL A 8 24.52 12.36 -4.41
CA VAL A 8 23.50 11.61 -3.69
C VAL A 8 22.69 10.81 -4.71
N SER A 9 22.55 9.52 -4.48
CA SER A 9 21.76 8.68 -5.37
C SER A 9 20.29 9.10 -5.30
N PRO A 10 19.52 8.80 -6.36
CA PRO A 10 18.10 9.16 -6.32
C PRO A 10 17.34 8.58 -5.13
N HIS A 11 17.78 7.42 -4.62
CA HIS A 11 17.11 6.82 -3.47
C HIS A 11 17.32 7.61 -2.19
N GLU A 12 18.40 8.39 -2.13
CA GLU A 12 18.76 9.11 -0.93
C GLU A 12 18.22 10.52 -0.89
N ARG A 13 17.64 10.97 -1.99
CA ARG A 13 17.09 12.30 -2.04
C ARG A 13 15.79 12.36 -1.25
N THR A 14 15.56 13.53 -0.67
CA THR A 14 14.30 13.79 0.03
C THR A 14 13.56 14.89 -0.70
N PHE A 15 12.26 14.83 -0.59
CA PHE A 15 11.38 15.79 -1.24
C PHE A 15 10.46 16.36 -0.18
N PRO A 16 10.61 17.65 0.15
CA PRO A 16 9.67 18.26 1.11
C PRO A 16 8.27 18.27 0.51
N VAL A 17 7.33 17.76 1.27
CA VAL A 17 5.94 17.73 0.83
C VAL A 17 5.04 18.08 1.99
N GLU A 18 3.84 18.49 1.66
CA GLU A 18 2.80 18.69 2.65
C GLU A 18 1.81 17.54 2.52
N ARG A 19 1.55 16.88 3.65
CA ARG A 19 0.59 15.77 3.66
C ARG A 19 -0.72 16.22 4.27
N VAL A 20 -1.79 15.64 3.78
CA VAL A 20 -3.11 15.89 4.33
C VAL A 20 -3.71 14.57 4.76
N GLN A 21 -4.64 14.64 5.69
CA GLN A 21 -5.34 13.46 6.14
C GLN A 21 -6.56 13.22 5.26
N ILE A 22 -6.75 11.99 4.83
CA ILE A 22 -7.94 11.64 4.06
C ILE A 22 -8.64 10.48 4.75
N GLY A 23 -9.94 10.37 4.51
CA GLY A 23 -10.70 9.22 4.96
C GLY A 23 -11.08 8.38 3.76
N ALA A 24 -10.93 7.08 3.89
CA ALA A 24 -11.27 6.17 2.82
C ALA A 24 -11.77 4.87 3.43
N ARG A 25 -12.81 4.31 2.81
CA ARG A 25 -13.31 3.00 3.21
C ARG A 25 -12.78 2.00 2.21
N MET A 26 -12.21 0.92 2.71
CA MET A 26 -11.65 -0.12 1.87
C MET A 26 -12.09 -1.47 2.41
N GLU A 27 -12.00 -2.48 1.57
CA GLU A 27 -12.41 -3.81 1.97
C GLU A 27 -11.57 -4.26 3.16
N LYS A 28 -12.22 -4.90 4.12
CA LYS A 28 -11.64 -5.22 5.42
C LYS A 28 -10.39 -6.08 5.33
N ASN A 29 -10.45 -7.15 4.53
CA ASN A 29 -9.31 -8.08 4.46
C ASN A 29 -8.15 -7.47 3.70
N MET A 30 -8.45 -6.65 2.69
CA MET A 30 -7.41 -5.90 1.97
C MET A 30 -6.67 -4.97 2.93
N VAL A 31 -7.40 -4.32 3.83
CA VAL A 31 -6.77 -3.44 4.82
C VAL A 31 -5.85 -4.23 5.74
N LYS A 32 -6.28 -5.43 6.14
CA LYS A 32 -5.44 -6.27 6.98
C LYS A 32 -4.14 -6.66 6.27
N VAL A 33 -4.23 -7.00 5.00
CA VAL A 33 -3.04 -7.33 4.22
C VAL A 33 -2.12 -6.10 4.11
N LEU A 34 -2.71 -4.93 3.84
CA LEU A 34 -1.92 -3.70 3.74
C LEU A 34 -1.20 -3.38 5.04
N LYS A 35 -1.90 -3.48 6.16
CA LYS A 35 -1.29 -3.17 7.45
C LYS A 35 -0.18 -4.16 7.78
N ALA A 36 -0.41 -5.43 7.50
CA ALA A 36 0.63 -6.43 7.76
C ALA A 36 1.85 -6.19 6.87
N LEU A 37 1.62 -5.79 5.63
CA LEU A 37 2.72 -5.52 4.72
C LEU A 37 3.52 -4.30 5.16
N ALA A 38 2.83 -3.24 5.61
CA ALA A 38 3.51 -2.06 6.13
C ALA A 38 4.38 -2.44 7.33
N GLU A 39 3.84 -3.27 8.21
CA GLU A 39 4.60 -3.75 9.36
C GLU A 39 5.82 -4.54 8.92
N TYR A 40 5.66 -5.39 7.93
CA TYR A 40 6.75 -6.19 7.41
C TYR A 40 7.88 -5.30 6.89
N PHE A 41 7.55 -4.20 6.23
CA PHE A 41 8.54 -3.26 5.73
C PHE A 41 8.98 -2.24 6.76
N ASP A 42 8.34 -2.20 7.91
CA ASP A 42 8.62 -1.23 8.96
C ASP A 42 8.42 0.20 8.46
N ILE A 43 7.33 0.41 7.77
CA ILE A 43 6.94 1.73 7.29
C ILE A 43 5.48 1.98 7.70
N SER A 44 5.05 3.24 7.60
CA SER A 44 3.67 3.58 7.89
C SER A 44 2.77 3.11 6.76
N LEU A 45 1.49 2.96 7.08
CA LEU A 45 0.51 2.60 6.05
C LEU A 45 0.45 3.67 4.96
N GLY A 46 0.52 4.95 5.36
CA GLY A 46 0.51 6.02 4.37
C GLY A 46 1.69 5.94 3.44
N ASP A 47 2.87 5.64 3.98
CA ASP A 47 4.06 5.51 3.17
C ASP A 47 3.91 4.36 2.16
N LEU A 48 3.38 3.23 2.61
CA LEU A 48 3.14 2.10 1.73
C LEU A 48 2.17 2.49 0.61
N LEU A 49 1.07 3.14 0.96
CA LEU A 49 0.08 3.52 -0.03
C LEU A 49 0.64 4.52 -1.02
N GLU A 50 1.44 5.48 -0.56
CA GLU A 50 2.07 6.43 -1.47
C GLU A 50 2.96 5.71 -2.47
N GLY A 51 3.72 4.73 -2.01
CA GLY A 51 4.58 3.97 -2.91
C GLY A 51 3.79 3.22 -3.96
N ILE A 52 2.69 2.60 -3.56
CA ILE A 52 1.83 1.89 -4.50
C ILE A 52 1.27 2.85 -5.55
N VAL A 53 0.77 4.00 -5.09
CA VAL A 53 0.17 4.97 -6.00
C VAL A 53 1.20 5.53 -6.97
N LEU A 54 2.39 5.85 -6.47
CA LEU A 54 3.43 6.40 -7.34
C LEU A 54 3.82 5.41 -8.42
N HIS A 55 3.95 4.14 -8.06
CA HIS A 55 4.28 3.12 -9.05
C HIS A 55 3.15 2.96 -10.05
N ALA A 56 1.90 2.95 -9.57
CA ALA A 56 0.77 2.82 -10.47
C ALA A 56 0.71 3.97 -11.45
N PHE A 57 0.94 5.20 -10.97
CA PHE A 57 0.94 6.36 -11.85
C PHE A 57 2.04 6.29 -12.90
N ALA A 58 3.16 5.68 -12.56
CA ALA A 58 4.27 5.53 -13.47
C ALA A 58 4.18 4.26 -14.32
N GLN A 59 3.08 3.53 -14.20
CA GLN A 59 2.86 2.27 -14.92
C GLN A 59 3.95 1.25 -14.61
N LYS A 60 4.35 1.19 -13.35
CA LYS A 60 5.35 0.25 -12.88
C LYS A 60 4.76 -0.62 -11.79
N HIS A 61 5.29 -1.82 -11.67
CA HIS A 61 4.87 -2.71 -10.61
C HIS A 61 5.47 -2.25 -9.28
N PRO A 62 4.65 -2.09 -8.25
CA PRO A 62 5.15 -1.60 -6.97
C PRO A 62 5.96 -2.61 -6.18
N PHE A 63 5.84 -3.90 -6.49
CA PHE A 63 6.42 -4.94 -5.66
C PHE A 63 7.26 -5.89 -6.48
N GLY A 64 8.41 -6.27 -5.92
CA GLY A 64 9.23 -7.29 -6.53
C GLY A 64 8.71 -8.68 -6.21
N GLU A 65 9.43 -9.66 -6.73
CA GLU A 65 9.00 -11.05 -6.66
C GLU A 65 8.87 -11.54 -5.23
N GLU A 66 9.83 -11.20 -4.40
CA GLU A 66 9.83 -11.65 -3.02
C GLU A 66 8.65 -11.08 -2.25
N THR A 67 8.37 -9.80 -2.48
CA THR A 67 7.24 -9.16 -1.84
C THR A 67 5.92 -9.75 -2.33
N LEU A 68 5.84 -10.08 -3.60
CA LEU A 68 4.62 -10.69 -4.14
C LEU A 68 4.34 -12.04 -3.47
N LYS A 69 5.39 -12.80 -3.17
CA LYS A 69 5.22 -14.04 -2.42
C LYS A 69 4.68 -13.79 -1.03
N ARG A 70 5.19 -12.75 -0.37
CA ARG A 70 4.69 -12.38 0.94
C ARG A 70 3.23 -11.97 0.88
N ILE A 71 2.88 -11.19 -0.13
CA ILE A 71 1.49 -10.77 -0.31
C ILE A 71 0.58 -11.99 -0.48
N ALA A 72 0.99 -12.96 -1.28
CA ALA A 72 0.19 -14.16 -1.47
C ALA A 72 -0.05 -14.88 -0.14
N GLN A 73 0.98 -14.97 0.69
CA GLN A 73 0.85 -15.58 2.01
C GLN A 73 -0.11 -14.81 2.89
N LEU A 74 0.01 -13.48 2.90
CA LEU A 74 -0.84 -12.65 3.73
C LEU A 74 -2.30 -12.71 3.27
N LYS A 75 -2.52 -12.74 1.96
CA LYS A 75 -3.87 -12.87 1.44
C LYS A 75 -4.51 -14.16 1.94
N GLU A 76 -3.74 -15.22 1.97
CA GLU A 76 -4.25 -16.50 2.46
C GLU A 76 -4.56 -16.43 3.95
N VAL A 77 -3.64 -15.86 4.72
CA VAL A 77 -3.82 -15.75 6.16
C VAL A 77 -5.07 -14.95 6.51
N TYR A 78 -5.33 -13.87 5.79
CA TYR A 78 -6.43 -12.98 6.11
C TYR A 78 -7.68 -13.21 5.28
N GLY A 79 -7.67 -14.24 4.44
CA GLY A 79 -8.86 -14.59 3.69
C GLY A 79 -9.22 -13.62 2.57
N MET A 80 -8.22 -12.96 1.98
CA MET A 80 -8.46 -12.06 0.86
C MET A 80 -8.47 -12.89 -0.43
N GLY A 81 -9.66 -13.35 -0.82
CA GLY A 81 -9.78 -14.33 -1.89
C GLY A 81 -10.11 -13.76 -3.25
N TYR A 82 -9.65 -12.54 -3.53
CA TYR A 82 -9.92 -11.90 -4.83
C TYR A 82 -8.67 -11.15 -5.28
N ASP A 83 -8.71 -10.69 -6.52
CA ASP A 83 -7.58 -9.97 -7.10
C ASP A 83 -8.08 -8.70 -7.80
N ALA A 84 -7.25 -8.15 -8.68
CA ALA A 84 -7.56 -6.88 -9.33
C ALA A 84 -8.84 -6.92 -10.15
N SER A 85 -9.28 -8.11 -10.56
CA SER A 85 -10.52 -8.21 -11.34
C SER A 85 -11.75 -7.80 -10.53
N ALA A 86 -11.63 -7.76 -9.19
CA ALA A 86 -12.72 -7.32 -8.33
C ALA A 86 -12.82 -5.81 -8.20
N SER A 87 -11.88 -5.08 -8.79
CA SER A 87 -11.83 -3.62 -8.66
C SER A 87 -13.13 -2.99 -9.12
N HIS A 88 -13.66 -2.09 -8.31
CA HIS A 88 -14.89 -1.35 -8.59
C HIS A 88 -16.13 -2.24 -8.65
N ARG A 89 -16.03 -3.47 -8.11
CA ARG A 89 -17.13 -4.42 -8.17
C ARG A 89 -17.59 -4.87 -6.79
N PHE A 90 -17.10 -4.23 -5.75
CA PHE A 90 -17.52 -4.57 -4.40
C PHE A 90 -18.89 -3.97 -4.10
N ILE A 91 -19.69 -4.75 -3.37
CA ILE A 91 -20.94 -4.27 -2.80
C ILE A 91 -20.79 -4.33 -1.31
N GLU A 92 -20.85 -3.18 -0.65
CA GLU A 92 -20.61 -3.12 0.77
C GLU A 92 -21.78 -3.74 1.54
N GLN A 93 -21.44 -4.60 2.50
CA GLN A 93 -22.43 -5.23 3.36
C GLN A 93 -22.27 -4.69 4.77
N ALA A 94 -23.39 -4.50 5.46
CA ALA A 94 -23.36 -4.16 6.87
C ALA A 94 -22.91 -5.39 7.65
N THR A 95 -22.12 -5.16 8.70
CA THR A 95 -21.70 -6.24 9.57
C THR A 95 -22.43 -6.14 10.89
N THR A 96 -22.45 -7.24 11.62
CA THR A 96 -23.06 -7.24 12.93
C THR A 96 -22.38 -6.25 13.87
N GLU A 97 -21.07 -6.16 13.76
CA GLU A 97 -20.33 -5.23 14.60
C GLU A 97 -20.73 -3.79 14.34
N GLU A 98 -21.01 -3.46 13.08
CA GLU A 98 -21.38 -2.09 12.74
C GLU A 98 -22.74 -1.73 13.30
N ARG A 99 -23.57 -2.71 13.45
CA ARG A 99 -24.89 -2.44 14.00
C ARG A 99 -24.89 -2.38 15.52
N GLY A 100 -23.82 -2.82 16.08
CA GLY A 100 -23.58 -2.73 17.50
C GLY A 100 -24.42 -3.61 18.32
#